data_9b04f6c78c37fdca8606b8540a35c207
#
_entry.id   9b04f6c78c37fdca8606b8540a35c207
#
_cell.length_a   1.000
_cell.length_b   1.000
_cell.length_c   1.000
_cell.angle_alpha   90.00
_cell.angle_beta   90.00
_cell.angle_gamma   90.00
#
_symmetry.space_group_name_H-M   'P 1'
#
loop_
_entity.id
_entity.type
_entity.pdbx_description
1 polymer ?
#
loop_
_entity_poly.entity_id
_entity_poly.type
_entity_poly.pdbx_seq_one_letter_code
_entity_poly.pdbx_strand_id
1 'polypeptide(L)'
;MKSAAKSAVNAGLVDKIISGGQTGVDRAALDVAIELGINYGGWCPLGRRSEDGVVPEKYILQEAPTANYADRTALNVRDSDATLIIAKLPLRSGTALTQKMADRYRRPSLIVDPHEVVTIPNVIEWLKKHNVKVLNVAGPRESLRHDVGVAATQYLTQLLGRQPDTKRTAKRPTAKNTSVEAVSKLRY
;
A
#
# COMPACT_ATOMS: atom_id res chain seq x y z
N MET A 1 -15.03 19.31 -24.49
CA MET A 1 -14.92 19.09 -23.05
C MET A 1 -15.21 17.62 -22.77
N LYS A 2 -14.17 16.80 -22.60
CA LYS A 2 -14.33 15.39 -22.28
C LYS A 2 -14.09 15.25 -20.76
N SER A 3 -15.17 15.00 -20.02
CA SER A 3 -15.14 14.65 -18.61
C SER A 3 -14.37 13.34 -18.46
N ALA A 4 -13.19 13.39 -17.86
CA ALA A 4 -12.46 12.21 -17.45
C ALA A 4 -13.29 11.54 -16.34
N ALA A 5 -13.85 10.38 -16.64
CA ALA A 5 -14.49 9.53 -15.65
C ALA A 5 -13.46 9.21 -14.56
N LYS A 6 -13.64 9.76 -13.35
CA LYS A 6 -12.91 9.34 -12.15
C LYS A 6 -13.14 7.85 -11.99
N SER A 7 -12.12 7.07 -12.31
CA SER A 7 -12.10 5.62 -12.06
C SER A 7 -12.40 5.42 -10.58
N ALA A 8 -13.43 4.63 -10.28
CA ALA A 8 -13.78 4.30 -8.90
C ALA A 8 -12.59 3.55 -8.28
N VAL A 9 -11.84 4.26 -7.47
CA VAL A 9 -10.71 3.78 -6.67
C VAL A 9 -11.23 2.77 -5.65
N ASN A 10 -10.40 1.83 -5.24
CA ASN A 10 -10.66 0.96 -4.09
C ASN A 10 -10.99 1.84 -2.87
N ALA A 11 -12.26 2.19 -2.76
CA ALA A 11 -12.74 2.86 -1.56
C ALA A 11 -12.54 1.90 -0.40
N GLY A 12 -11.46 2.07 0.39
CA GLY A 12 -11.49 1.59 1.73
C GLY A 12 -10.44 0.62 2.24
N LEU A 13 -9.35 0.31 1.53
CA LEU A 13 -8.27 -0.44 2.20
C LEU A 13 -7.51 0.47 3.16
N VAL A 14 -7.12 1.66 2.70
CA VAL A 14 -6.56 2.75 3.51
C VAL A 14 -7.09 4.09 2.99
N ASP A 15 -7.21 5.08 3.88
CA ASP A 15 -7.72 6.41 3.54
C ASP A 15 -6.58 7.35 3.12
N LYS A 16 -5.36 7.09 3.60
CA LYS A 16 -4.19 7.93 3.35
C LYS A 16 -2.89 7.14 3.38
N ILE A 17 -1.99 7.47 2.45
CA ILE A 17 -0.59 7.03 2.47
C ILE A 17 0.27 8.18 2.99
N ILE A 18 1.18 7.90 3.91
CA ILE A 18 2.22 8.84 4.30
C ILE A 18 3.60 8.22 4.07
N SER A 19 4.57 9.07 3.70
CA SER A 19 5.93 8.65 3.47
C SER A 19 6.91 9.83 3.56
N GLY A 20 8.21 9.54 3.56
CA GLY A 20 9.24 10.55 3.84
C GLY A 20 9.80 11.27 2.62
N GLY A 21 9.41 10.91 1.40
CA GLY A 21 9.84 11.54 0.16
C GLY A 21 11.26 11.25 -0.31
N GLN A 22 11.97 10.33 0.36
CA GLN A 22 13.29 9.87 -0.09
C GLN A 22 13.15 9.07 -1.40
N THR A 23 14.19 8.96 -2.21
CA THR A 23 14.22 8.09 -3.38
C THR A 23 13.86 6.64 -3.02
N GLY A 24 13.57 5.82 -4.00
CA GLY A 24 13.21 4.42 -3.80
C GLY A 24 11.80 4.25 -3.25
N VAL A 25 11.62 3.51 -2.17
CA VAL A 25 10.30 3.12 -1.65
C VAL A 25 9.43 4.30 -1.26
N ASP A 26 9.99 5.34 -0.66
CA ASP A 26 9.21 6.49 -0.20
C ASP A 26 8.51 7.20 -1.37
N ARG A 27 9.24 7.48 -2.47
CA ARG A 27 8.66 8.11 -3.66
C ARG A 27 7.72 7.16 -4.40
N ALA A 28 8.06 5.88 -4.49
CA ALA A 28 7.17 4.89 -5.09
C ALA A 28 5.79 4.90 -4.40
N ALA A 29 5.76 4.98 -3.07
CA ALA A 29 4.52 5.04 -2.31
C ALA A 29 3.70 6.30 -2.60
N LEU A 30 4.35 7.46 -2.70
CA LEU A 30 3.69 8.73 -3.01
C LEU A 30 3.19 8.76 -4.46
N ASP A 31 3.99 8.28 -5.43
CA ASP A 31 3.59 8.22 -6.83
C ASP A 31 2.39 7.29 -7.05
N VAL A 32 2.38 6.11 -6.43
CA VAL A 32 1.22 5.19 -6.49
C VAL A 32 -0.01 5.81 -5.84
N ALA A 33 0.13 6.49 -4.72
CA ALA A 33 -0.99 7.19 -4.08
C ALA A 33 -1.58 8.27 -4.99
N ILE A 34 -0.72 9.06 -5.67
CA ILE A 34 -1.13 10.07 -6.65
C ILE A 34 -1.85 9.42 -7.82
N GLU A 35 -1.29 8.37 -8.40
CA GLU A 35 -1.86 7.66 -9.56
C GLU A 35 -3.24 7.06 -9.25
N LEU A 36 -3.38 6.46 -8.07
CA LEU A 36 -4.62 5.83 -7.63
C LEU A 36 -5.63 6.82 -7.03
N GLY A 37 -5.26 8.12 -6.84
CA GLY A 37 -6.12 9.12 -6.23
C GLY A 37 -6.37 8.90 -4.74
N ILE A 38 -5.46 8.24 -4.04
CA ILE A 38 -5.47 8.07 -2.59
C ILE A 38 -4.87 9.33 -1.96
N ASN A 39 -5.44 9.81 -0.84
CA ASN A 39 -4.85 10.91 -0.11
C ASN A 39 -3.42 10.56 0.30
N TYR A 40 -2.51 11.52 0.21
CA TYR A 40 -1.12 11.29 0.58
C TYR A 40 -0.52 12.47 1.33
N GLY A 41 0.66 12.26 1.90
CA GLY A 41 1.41 13.27 2.63
C GLY A 41 2.56 12.66 3.41
N GLY A 42 2.89 13.28 4.54
CA GLY A 42 3.95 12.85 5.43
C GLY A 42 4.95 13.94 5.72
N TRP A 43 6.04 13.58 6.39
CA TRP A 43 7.09 14.48 6.83
C TRP A 43 8.38 14.20 6.04
N CYS A 44 8.97 15.24 5.47
CA CYS A 44 10.34 15.22 4.93
C CYS A 44 11.29 15.99 5.86
N PRO A 45 12.62 15.84 5.73
CA PRO A 45 13.56 16.63 6.52
C PRO A 45 13.43 18.13 6.21
N LEU A 46 13.81 19.00 7.15
CA LEU A 46 13.91 20.44 6.94
C LEU A 46 14.78 20.74 5.73
N GLY A 47 14.34 21.67 4.89
CA GLY A 47 14.93 21.97 3.59
C GLY A 47 14.63 20.90 2.53
N ARG A 48 13.63 20.04 2.77
CA ARG A 48 13.17 18.98 1.84
C ARG A 48 14.31 18.09 1.32
N ARG A 49 15.29 17.81 2.16
CA ARG A 49 16.52 17.10 1.75
C ARG A 49 16.26 15.65 1.38
N SER A 50 16.84 15.21 0.28
CA SER A 50 16.91 13.83 -0.17
C SER A 50 18.31 13.51 -0.73
N GLU A 51 18.60 12.24 -1.03
CA GLU A 51 19.93 11.85 -1.52
C GLU A 51 20.25 12.40 -2.92
N ASP A 52 19.23 12.70 -3.71
CA ASP A 52 19.33 13.29 -5.05
C ASP A 52 19.11 14.82 -5.06
N GLY A 53 19.16 15.46 -3.87
CA GLY A 53 19.00 16.90 -3.70
C GLY A 53 17.77 17.29 -2.90
N VAL A 54 16.73 17.79 -3.56
CA VAL A 54 15.51 18.28 -2.93
C VAL A 54 14.32 17.41 -3.31
N VAL A 55 13.49 17.03 -2.33
CA VAL A 55 12.22 16.33 -2.59
C VAL A 55 11.34 17.20 -3.50
N PRO A 56 10.91 16.69 -4.68
CA PRO A 56 10.12 17.45 -5.64
C PRO A 56 8.83 18.04 -5.04
N GLU A 57 8.46 19.25 -5.48
CA GLU A 57 7.28 19.97 -4.97
C GLU A 57 5.94 19.27 -5.28
N LYS A 58 5.91 18.39 -6.28
CA LYS A 58 4.73 17.56 -6.56
C LYS A 58 4.27 16.73 -5.36
N TYR A 59 5.19 16.44 -4.43
CA TYR A 59 4.87 15.72 -3.21
C TYR A 59 4.49 16.73 -2.10
N ILE A 60 3.24 16.75 -1.71
CA ILE A 60 2.70 17.62 -0.66
C ILE A 60 3.11 17.05 0.70
N LEU A 61 4.34 17.37 1.13
CA LEU A 61 4.92 16.93 2.40
C LEU A 61 5.15 18.12 3.33
N GLN A 62 5.06 17.86 4.63
CA GLN A 62 5.44 18.80 5.67
C GLN A 62 6.93 18.67 5.97
N GLU A 63 7.59 19.78 6.26
CA GLU A 63 8.97 19.76 6.71
C GLU A 63 9.05 19.47 8.21
N ALA A 64 9.89 18.52 8.59
CA ALA A 64 10.20 18.28 10.00
C ALA A 64 10.94 19.49 10.60
N PRO A 65 10.92 19.66 11.93
CA PRO A 65 11.61 20.77 12.60
C PRO A 65 13.12 20.79 12.37
N THR A 66 13.72 19.67 11.98
CA THR A 66 15.17 19.53 11.75
C THR A 66 15.47 18.85 10.41
N ALA A 67 16.71 19.00 9.96
CA ALA A 67 17.23 18.29 8.78
C ALA A 67 17.63 16.83 9.07
N ASN A 68 17.45 16.35 10.31
CA ASN A 68 17.81 15.00 10.70
C ASN A 68 16.76 14.00 10.16
N TYR A 69 17.23 13.01 9.41
CA TYR A 69 16.36 11.96 8.86
C TYR A 69 15.63 11.14 9.93
N ALA A 70 16.19 11.02 11.14
CA ALA A 70 15.56 10.30 12.23
C ALA A 70 14.28 10.99 12.71
N ASP A 71 14.26 12.32 12.75
CA ASP A 71 13.12 13.09 13.24
C ASP A 71 11.92 12.93 12.29
N ARG A 72 12.14 13.06 10.97
CA ARG A 72 11.06 12.85 10.00
C ARG A 72 10.55 11.40 10.02
N THR A 73 11.45 10.43 10.26
CA THR A 73 11.05 9.02 10.38
C THR A 73 10.15 8.80 11.60
N ALA A 74 10.54 9.38 12.73
CA ALA A 74 9.74 9.33 13.96
C ALA A 74 8.35 9.97 13.76
N LEU A 75 8.28 11.12 13.08
CA LEU A 75 7.03 11.83 12.81
C LEU A 75 6.10 11.01 11.89
N ASN A 76 6.63 10.43 10.81
CA ASN A 76 5.82 9.59 9.92
C ASN A 76 5.25 8.36 10.64
N VAL A 77 6.03 7.69 11.48
CA VAL A 77 5.55 6.57 12.28
C VAL A 77 4.51 7.01 13.31
N ARG A 78 4.76 8.14 14.01
CA ARG A 78 3.85 8.67 15.02
C ARG A 78 2.46 8.99 14.45
N ASP A 79 2.43 9.61 13.27
CA ASP A 79 1.23 10.16 12.65
C ASP A 79 0.52 9.15 11.72
N SER A 80 0.90 7.88 11.80
CA SER A 80 0.25 6.76 11.11
C SER A 80 -0.39 5.77 12.07
N ASP A 81 -1.33 4.97 11.57
CA ASP A 81 -1.91 3.86 12.33
C ASP A 81 -0.99 2.65 12.33
N ALA A 82 -0.27 2.44 11.22
CA ALA A 82 0.65 1.33 11.03
C ALA A 82 1.74 1.68 10.00
N THR A 83 2.83 0.90 10.00
CA THR A 83 3.94 1.06 9.06
C THR A 83 4.16 -0.21 8.24
N LEU A 84 4.10 -0.08 6.91
CA LEU A 84 4.51 -1.12 5.97
C LEU A 84 5.95 -0.83 5.53
N ILE A 85 6.86 -1.74 5.84
CA ILE A 85 8.28 -1.65 5.48
C ILE A 85 8.52 -2.57 4.27
N ILE A 86 8.75 -1.98 3.11
CA ILE A 86 9.05 -2.73 1.88
C ILE A 86 10.56 -2.89 1.79
N ALA A 87 11.06 -4.03 2.22
CA ALA A 87 12.49 -4.31 2.23
C ALA A 87 12.78 -5.81 2.38
N LYS A 88 13.91 -6.24 1.85
CA LYS A 88 14.46 -7.58 2.14
C LYS A 88 15.24 -7.55 3.46
N LEU A 89 15.08 -8.58 4.26
CA LEU A 89 15.87 -8.77 5.48
C LEU A 89 17.34 -9.13 5.17
N PRO A 90 18.29 -8.75 6.06
CA PRO A 90 18.13 -7.98 7.28
C PRO A 90 17.95 -6.47 7.01
N LEU A 91 17.15 -5.80 7.83
CA LEU A 91 16.97 -4.34 7.73
C LEU A 91 18.26 -3.60 8.08
N ARG A 92 18.55 -2.49 7.37
CA ARG A 92 19.73 -1.68 7.57
C ARG A 92 19.39 -0.20 7.63
N SER A 93 20.31 0.60 8.21
CA SER A 93 20.24 2.07 8.21
C SER A 93 18.85 2.64 8.61
N GLY A 94 18.32 3.55 7.79
CA GLY A 94 17.05 4.22 8.03
C GLY A 94 15.85 3.27 8.12
N THR A 95 15.86 2.16 7.38
CA THR A 95 14.80 1.16 7.41
C THR A 95 14.75 0.43 8.77
N ALA A 96 15.92 0.10 9.33
CA ALA A 96 16.00 -0.46 10.69
C ALA A 96 15.56 0.55 11.76
N LEU A 97 15.84 1.84 11.54
CA LEU A 97 15.34 2.92 12.41
C LEU A 97 13.81 3.01 12.36
N THR A 98 13.21 2.87 11.19
CA THR A 98 11.74 2.88 11.05
C THR A 98 11.10 1.79 11.91
N GLN A 99 11.65 0.57 11.88
CA GLN A 99 11.18 -0.52 12.73
C GLN A 99 11.28 -0.15 14.23
N LYS A 100 12.43 0.37 14.66
CA LYS A 100 12.63 0.80 16.06
C LYS A 100 11.64 1.91 16.47
N MET A 101 11.30 2.83 15.56
CA MET A 101 10.32 3.87 15.85
C MET A 101 8.91 3.28 15.94
N ALA A 102 8.54 2.32 15.10
CA ALA A 102 7.27 1.62 15.20
C ALA A 102 7.12 0.93 16.58
N ASP A 103 8.14 0.22 17.02
CA ASP A 103 8.17 -0.41 18.34
C ASP A 103 8.04 0.64 19.46
N ARG A 104 8.81 1.73 19.38
CA ARG A 104 8.80 2.83 20.38
C ARG A 104 7.41 3.48 20.49
N TYR A 105 6.76 3.75 19.38
CA TYR A 105 5.42 4.37 19.34
C TYR A 105 4.30 3.34 19.50
N ARG A 106 4.62 2.06 19.70
CA ARG A 106 3.66 0.95 19.79
C ARG A 106 2.69 0.93 18.59
N ARG A 107 3.22 1.22 17.40
CA ARG A 107 2.48 1.16 16.14
C ARG A 107 2.72 -0.18 15.47
N PRO A 108 1.69 -0.86 14.98
CA PRO A 108 1.87 -2.07 14.20
C PRO A 108 2.82 -1.83 13.02
N SER A 109 3.73 -2.77 12.78
CA SER A 109 4.60 -2.74 11.61
C SER A 109 4.68 -4.11 10.96
N LEU A 110 4.81 -4.12 9.64
CA LEU A 110 4.95 -5.32 8.83
C LEU A 110 6.06 -5.11 7.81
N ILE A 111 6.95 -6.10 7.70
CA ILE A 111 8.03 -6.11 6.71
C ILE A 111 7.63 -7.05 5.59
N VAL A 112 7.77 -6.59 4.34
CA VAL A 112 7.50 -7.38 3.15
C VAL A 112 8.64 -7.27 2.15
N ASP A 113 9.02 -8.38 1.51
CA ASP A 113 9.87 -8.36 0.33
C ASP A 113 8.97 -8.11 -0.89
N PRO A 114 9.21 -7.06 -1.69
CA PRO A 114 8.35 -6.73 -2.83
C PRO A 114 8.41 -7.78 -3.96
N HIS A 115 9.37 -8.70 -3.92
CA HIS A 115 9.47 -9.79 -4.89
C HIS A 115 8.64 -11.04 -4.48
N GLU A 116 8.08 -11.05 -3.27
CA GLU A 116 7.25 -12.15 -2.76
C GLU A 116 5.76 -11.81 -2.93
N VAL A 117 5.19 -12.10 -4.10
CA VAL A 117 3.78 -11.80 -4.45
C VAL A 117 2.77 -12.47 -3.50
N VAL A 118 3.13 -13.57 -2.90
CA VAL A 118 2.27 -14.33 -1.96
C VAL A 118 1.89 -13.50 -0.72
N THR A 119 2.59 -12.41 -0.45
CA THR A 119 2.38 -11.58 0.75
C THR A 119 1.17 -10.65 0.67
N ILE A 120 0.67 -10.30 -0.53
CA ILE A 120 -0.41 -9.32 -0.69
C ILE A 120 -1.69 -9.67 0.08
N PRO A 121 -2.26 -10.89 0.00
CA PRO A 121 -3.43 -11.25 0.81
C PRO A 121 -3.19 -11.10 2.31
N ASN A 122 -2.00 -11.49 2.78
CA ASN A 122 -1.63 -11.39 4.19
C ASN A 122 -1.52 -9.92 4.64
N VAL A 123 -1.00 -9.03 3.79
CA VAL A 123 -0.94 -7.60 4.07
C VAL A 123 -2.35 -7.00 4.13
N ILE A 124 -3.25 -7.38 3.23
CA ILE A 124 -4.65 -6.92 3.25
C ILE A 124 -5.33 -7.36 4.55
N GLU A 125 -5.14 -8.60 4.96
CA GLU A 125 -5.70 -9.12 6.22
C GLU A 125 -5.12 -8.36 7.42
N TRP A 126 -3.80 -8.13 7.44
CA TRP A 126 -3.13 -7.38 8.49
C TRP A 126 -3.63 -5.93 8.59
N LEU A 127 -3.79 -5.22 7.45
CA LEU A 127 -4.35 -3.87 7.43
C LEU A 127 -5.77 -3.83 8.01
N LYS A 128 -6.61 -4.80 7.64
CA LYS A 128 -7.98 -4.92 8.16
C LYS A 128 -7.99 -5.25 9.65
N LYS A 129 -7.16 -6.18 10.10
CA LYS A 129 -7.04 -6.57 11.51
C LYS A 129 -6.68 -5.39 12.41
N HIS A 130 -5.81 -4.51 11.94
CA HIS A 130 -5.38 -3.33 12.70
C HIS A 130 -6.22 -2.08 12.40
N ASN A 131 -7.28 -2.19 11.59
CA ASN A 131 -8.15 -1.07 11.18
C ASN A 131 -7.36 0.14 10.67
N VAL A 132 -6.36 -0.11 9.81
CA VAL A 132 -5.41 0.89 9.33
C VAL A 132 -6.11 1.84 8.36
N LYS A 133 -6.12 3.14 8.69
CA LYS A 133 -6.63 4.22 7.85
C LYS A 133 -5.51 5.05 7.27
N VAL A 134 -4.51 5.36 8.08
CA VAL A 134 -3.31 6.08 7.67
C VAL A 134 -2.13 5.12 7.69
N LEU A 135 -1.64 4.74 6.51
CA LEU A 135 -0.53 3.82 6.35
C LEU A 135 0.77 4.58 6.05
N ASN A 136 1.75 4.44 6.92
CA ASN A 136 3.12 4.85 6.62
C ASN A 136 3.80 3.77 5.77
N VAL A 137 4.36 4.16 4.63
CA VAL A 137 5.15 3.27 3.77
C VAL A 137 6.60 3.74 3.78
N ALA A 138 7.51 2.83 4.09
CA ALA A 138 8.93 3.12 4.21
C ALA A 138 9.78 1.97 3.67
N GLY A 139 11.04 2.27 3.31
CA GLY A 139 11.97 1.26 2.84
C GLY A 139 13.33 1.85 2.46
N PRO A 140 14.18 1.08 1.77
CA PRO A 140 15.46 1.55 1.30
C PRO A 140 15.30 2.67 0.26
N ARG A 141 16.29 3.57 0.25
CA ARG A 141 16.48 4.52 -0.83
C ARG A 141 17.15 3.84 -2.04
N GLU A 142 17.03 4.46 -3.19
CA GLU A 142 17.49 3.88 -4.46
C GLU A 142 18.99 3.58 -4.48
N SER A 143 19.83 4.46 -3.90
CA SER A 143 21.28 4.25 -3.84
C SER A 143 21.71 3.05 -2.97
N LEU A 144 20.87 2.61 -2.04
CA LEU A 144 21.15 1.43 -1.22
C LEU A 144 20.69 0.14 -1.87
N ARG A 145 19.75 0.22 -2.79
CA ARG A 145 19.21 -0.93 -3.51
C ARG A 145 18.60 -0.47 -4.83
N HIS A 146 19.31 -0.73 -5.92
CA HIS A 146 18.83 -0.43 -7.26
C HIS A 146 17.49 -1.10 -7.55
N ASP A 147 16.65 -0.43 -8.33
CA ASP A 147 15.31 -0.88 -8.75
C ASP A 147 14.31 -1.10 -7.60
N VAL A 148 14.66 -0.70 -6.36
CA VAL A 148 13.72 -0.85 -5.23
C VAL A 148 12.48 0.01 -5.42
N GLY A 149 12.61 1.18 -6.02
CA GLY A 149 11.47 2.05 -6.35
C GLY A 149 10.52 1.37 -7.34
N VAL A 150 11.06 0.73 -8.38
CA VAL A 150 10.26 -0.01 -9.38
C VAL A 150 9.53 -1.19 -8.73
N ALA A 151 10.23 -2.01 -7.95
CA ALA A 151 9.64 -3.14 -7.26
C ALA A 151 8.56 -2.71 -6.25
N ALA A 152 8.81 -1.63 -5.49
CA ALA A 152 7.83 -1.07 -4.57
C ALA A 152 6.60 -0.51 -5.30
N THR A 153 6.78 0.17 -6.43
CA THR A 153 5.67 0.66 -7.27
C THR A 153 4.79 -0.49 -7.72
N GLN A 154 5.37 -1.55 -8.28
CA GLN A 154 4.63 -2.73 -8.73
C GLN A 154 3.86 -3.39 -7.57
N TYR A 155 4.53 -3.58 -6.45
CA TYR A 155 3.93 -4.18 -5.25
C TYR A 155 2.77 -3.35 -4.72
N LEU A 156 2.96 -2.04 -4.55
CA LEU A 156 1.94 -1.13 -4.01
C LEU A 156 0.76 -0.96 -4.98
N THR A 157 1.01 -0.93 -6.28
CA THR A 157 -0.07 -0.90 -7.28
C THR A 157 -0.93 -2.17 -7.21
N GLN A 158 -0.34 -3.34 -7.00
CA GLN A 158 -1.09 -4.57 -6.80
C GLN A 158 -1.84 -4.59 -5.46
N LEU A 159 -1.23 -4.09 -4.38
CA LEU A 159 -1.83 -4.05 -3.05
C LEU A 159 -3.00 -3.06 -2.97
N LEU A 160 -2.82 -1.85 -3.50
CA LEU A 160 -3.75 -0.72 -3.35
C LEU A 160 -4.65 -0.53 -4.57
N GLY A 161 -4.29 -1.11 -5.70
CA GLY A 161 -5.09 -1.12 -6.92
C GLY A 161 -6.36 -1.97 -6.75
N ARG A 162 -7.23 -1.93 -7.75
CA ARG A 162 -8.54 -2.61 -7.74
C ARG A 162 -8.36 -4.11 -7.50
N GLN A 163 -8.71 -4.61 -6.33
CA GLN A 163 -8.95 -6.04 -6.14
C GLN A 163 -10.23 -6.39 -6.91
N PRO A 164 -10.23 -7.38 -7.82
CA PRO A 164 -11.47 -7.83 -8.44
C PRO A 164 -12.39 -8.34 -7.32
N ASP A 165 -13.64 -7.89 -7.36
CA ASP A 165 -14.70 -8.30 -6.43
C ASP A 165 -14.82 -9.83 -6.41
N THR A 166 -14.25 -10.49 -5.42
CA THR A 166 -14.36 -11.94 -5.20
C THR A 166 -15.77 -12.38 -4.79
N LYS A 167 -16.72 -11.44 -4.65
CA LYS A 167 -18.12 -11.73 -4.30
C LYS A 167 -19.03 -12.03 -5.50
N ARG A 168 -18.54 -12.00 -6.75
CA ARG A 168 -19.39 -12.11 -7.95
C ARG A 168 -19.43 -13.49 -8.61
N THR A 169 -18.76 -14.49 -8.07
CA THR A 169 -18.74 -15.86 -8.65
C THR A 169 -19.50 -16.93 -7.86
N ALA A 170 -20.43 -16.53 -6.99
CA ALA A 170 -21.29 -17.50 -6.27
C ALA A 170 -22.78 -17.30 -6.58
N LYS A 171 -23.17 -17.08 -7.83
CA LYS A 171 -24.52 -17.38 -8.30
C LYS A 171 -24.47 -18.64 -9.16
N ARG A 172 -24.55 -19.76 -8.50
CA ARG A 172 -24.86 -21.06 -9.10
C ARG A 172 -26.18 -20.95 -9.84
N PRO A 173 -26.30 -21.34 -11.13
CA PRO A 173 -27.60 -21.42 -11.77
C PRO A 173 -28.37 -22.54 -11.09
N THR A 174 -29.53 -22.22 -10.54
CA THR A 174 -30.53 -23.20 -10.13
C THR A 174 -30.98 -23.93 -11.39
N ALA A 175 -30.62 -25.17 -11.51
CA ALA A 175 -31.21 -26.10 -12.49
C ALA A 175 -32.72 -26.18 -12.21
N LYS A 176 -33.50 -25.67 -13.13
CA LYS A 176 -34.94 -25.93 -13.16
C LYS A 176 -35.16 -27.40 -13.42
N ASN A 177 -35.75 -28.05 -12.44
CA ASN A 177 -36.27 -29.38 -12.55
C ASN A 177 -37.47 -29.33 -13.50
N THR A 178 -37.31 -29.87 -14.71
CA THR A 178 -38.43 -30.08 -15.64
C THR A 178 -38.88 -31.52 -15.44
N SER A 179 -39.95 -31.64 -14.71
CA SER A 179 -40.79 -32.83 -14.66
C SER A 179 -41.28 -33.14 -16.08
N VAL A 180 -41.03 -34.32 -16.57
CA VAL A 180 -41.77 -34.90 -17.68
C VAL A 180 -42.49 -36.14 -17.17
N GLU A 181 -43.76 -35.93 -16.91
CA GLU A 181 -44.79 -36.98 -16.91
C GLU A 181 -44.98 -37.52 -18.32
N ALA A 182 -45.44 -38.68 -18.35
CA ALA A 182 -46.18 -39.39 -19.36
C ALA A 182 -45.36 -40.52 -20.03
N VAL A 183 -45.86 -41.66 -20.24
CA VAL A 183 -47.18 -42.25 -20.41
C VAL A 183 -47.02 -43.77 -20.43
N SER A 184 -47.92 -44.38 -19.72
CA SER A 184 -48.30 -45.78 -19.79
C SER A 184 -48.71 -46.16 -21.22
N LYS A 185 -48.37 -47.37 -21.60
CA LYS A 185 -49.18 -48.37 -22.30
C LYS A 185 -48.37 -49.13 -23.38
N LEU A 186 -48.42 -50.40 -23.26
CA LEU A 186 -48.85 -51.51 -24.13
C LEU A 186 -47.85 -52.67 -24.03
N ARG A 187 -48.36 -53.73 -23.41
CA ARG A 187 -48.76 -55.04 -23.96
C ARG A 187 -47.78 -55.68 -24.94
N TYR A 188 -47.12 -56.69 -24.61
CA TYR A 188 -47.37 -58.13 -24.72
C TYR A 188 -46.29 -58.86 -23.93
#